data_35b6fe32fc93aef6dfe71463374df579
#
_entry.id   35b6fe32fc93aef6dfe71463374df579
#
_cell.length_a   1.000
_cell.length_b   1.000
_cell.length_c   1.000
_cell.angle_alpha   90.00
_cell.angle_beta   90.00
_cell.angle_gamma   90.00
#
_symmetry.space_group_name_H-M   'P 1'
#
loop_
_entity.id
_entity.type
_entity.pdbx_description
1 polymer ?
#
loop_
_entity_poly.entity_id
_entity_poly.type
_entity_poly.pdbx_seq_one_letter_code
_entity_poly.pdbx_strand_id
1 'polypeptide(L)'
;MADLDRSNTPLDGGVFHARSEIMNADGVRRALWRMSHEILEQNRGLSELVLVGLEVGGVHLAQKLAENLLEIEKQNVPVGTLDVAFYRDDIGIRQVTPSNPTDMPFDLTSRIVVLVDDVLFTGRTIRAAMDAIVDFGRPAAVQLAVMIDRGHRELPIRPDYVGKNVPTRRDELVDVTENGVLLGVMKDAKP
;
A
#
# COMPACT_ATOMS: atom_id res chain seq x y z
N MET A 1 25.79 10.88 4.60
CA MET A 1 25.34 10.53 5.98
C MET A 1 23.94 11.11 6.06
N ALA A 2 22.97 10.33 5.55
CA ALA A 2 21.57 10.74 5.49
C ALA A 2 20.98 10.70 6.89
N ASP A 3 20.25 11.75 7.19
CA ASP A 3 19.64 12.06 8.47
C ASP A 3 18.69 10.92 8.93
N LEU A 4 19.12 10.17 9.93
CA LEU A 4 18.31 9.15 10.64
C LEU A 4 17.30 9.81 11.60
N ASP A 5 16.87 11.04 11.32
CA ASP A 5 16.00 11.81 12.23
C ASP A 5 14.57 11.27 12.33
N ARG A 6 14.21 10.25 11.54
CA ARG A 6 12.97 9.48 11.67
C ARG A 6 13.11 8.20 12.51
N SER A 7 14.24 7.96 13.15
CA SER A 7 14.47 6.76 13.93
C SER A 7 13.56 6.62 15.17
N ASN A 8 12.78 7.65 15.53
CA ASN A 8 11.91 7.69 16.70
C ASN A 8 10.58 8.40 16.39
N THR A 9 9.81 7.90 15.41
CA THR A 9 8.47 8.45 15.13
C THR A 9 7.48 7.91 16.15
N PRO A 10 6.71 8.75 16.87
CA PRO A 10 5.60 8.29 17.70
C PRO A 10 4.52 7.69 16.81
N LEU A 11 4.15 6.44 17.05
CA LEU A 11 2.99 5.77 16.49
C LEU A 11 2.06 5.39 17.64
N ASP A 12 0.77 5.19 17.35
CA ASP A 12 -0.19 4.77 18.36
C ASP A 12 0.31 3.53 19.11
N GLY A 13 0.63 3.70 20.41
CA GLY A 13 1.08 2.65 21.31
C GLY A 13 2.58 2.58 21.55
N GLY A 14 3.43 3.47 20.98
CA GLY A 14 4.87 3.46 21.25
C GLY A 14 5.70 4.31 20.30
N VAL A 15 7.02 4.11 20.33
CA VAL A 15 7.97 4.78 19.44
C VAL A 15 8.58 3.74 18.50
N PHE A 16 8.48 4.00 17.18
CA PHE A 16 9.16 3.18 16.17
C PHE A 16 10.67 3.42 16.24
N HIS A 17 11.42 2.34 16.46
CA HIS A 17 12.87 2.35 16.45
C HIS A 17 13.40 1.66 15.19
N ALA A 18 13.88 2.46 14.24
CA ALA A 18 14.51 1.94 13.02
C ALA A 18 15.80 1.16 13.38
N ARG A 19 15.96 0.00 12.74
CA ARG A 19 17.15 -0.87 12.86
C ARG A 19 17.97 -0.90 11.59
N SER A 20 17.30 -0.85 10.44
CA SER A 20 17.95 -0.89 9.13
C SER A 20 17.13 -0.17 8.07
N GLU A 21 17.82 0.39 7.11
CA GLU A 21 17.23 0.89 5.87
C GLU A 21 17.14 -0.25 4.87
N ILE A 22 15.91 -0.53 4.38
CA ILE A 22 15.65 -1.55 3.36
C ILE A 22 15.82 -0.98 1.96
N MET A 23 15.35 0.25 1.75
CA MET A 23 15.43 1.01 0.52
C MET A 23 15.56 2.50 0.84
N ASN A 24 16.40 3.20 0.11
CA ASN A 24 16.43 4.66 0.11
C ASN A 24 15.40 5.24 -0.87
N ALA A 25 15.27 6.57 -0.94
CA ALA A 25 14.34 7.26 -1.83
C ALA A 25 14.49 6.83 -3.31
N ASP A 26 15.74 6.71 -3.78
CA ASP A 26 16.02 6.23 -5.15
C ASP A 26 15.57 4.79 -5.36
N GLY A 27 15.70 3.96 -4.36
CA GLY A 27 15.22 2.57 -4.39
C GLY A 27 13.70 2.51 -4.52
N VAL A 28 12.97 3.32 -3.74
CA VAL A 28 11.51 3.45 -3.81
C VAL A 28 11.08 3.92 -5.19
N ARG A 29 11.70 4.98 -5.70
CA ARG A 29 11.40 5.52 -7.04
C ARG A 29 11.59 4.46 -8.14
N ARG A 30 12.72 3.74 -8.14
CA ARG A 30 12.98 2.68 -9.13
C ARG A 30 12.00 1.52 -9.01
N ALA A 31 11.59 1.15 -7.80
CA ALA A 31 10.61 0.09 -7.58
C ALA A 31 9.25 0.49 -8.16
N LEU A 32 8.76 1.71 -7.87
CA LEU A 32 7.51 2.23 -8.42
C LEU A 32 7.57 2.32 -9.96
N TRP A 33 8.67 2.79 -10.52
CA TRP A 33 8.84 2.87 -11.97
C TRP A 33 8.75 1.49 -12.64
N ARG A 34 9.42 0.48 -12.08
CA ARG A 34 9.34 -0.90 -12.56
C ARG A 34 7.93 -1.46 -12.42
N MET A 35 7.27 -1.27 -11.27
CA MET A 35 5.89 -1.71 -11.06
C MET A 35 4.92 -1.05 -12.05
N SER A 36 5.12 0.22 -12.42
CA SER A 36 4.31 0.88 -13.43
C SER A 36 4.42 0.20 -14.80
N HIS A 37 5.62 -0.21 -15.22
CA HIS A 37 5.80 -1.00 -16.45
C HIS A 37 5.17 -2.39 -16.35
N GLU A 38 5.29 -3.08 -15.22
CA GLU A 38 4.67 -4.38 -14.98
C GLU A 38 3.13 -4.29 -15.06
N ILE A 39 2.53 -3.23 -14.45
CA ILE A 39 1.09 -2.96 -14.52
C ILE A 39 0.64 -2.74 -15.97
N LEU A 40 1.37 -1.90 -16.71
CA LEU A 40 1.08 -1.60 -18.10
C LEU A 40 1.14 -2.85 -18.98
N GLU A 41 2.18 -3.65 -18.85
CA GLU A 41 2.41 -4.86 -19.63
C GLU A 41 1.33 -5.92 -19.35
N GLN A 42 1.05 -6.19 -18.07
CA GLN A 42 0.07 -7.20 -17.67
C GLN A 42 -1.35 -6.85 -18.16
N ASN A 43 -1.71 -5.57 -18.15
CA ASN A 43 -3.04 -5.10 -18.54
C ASN A 43 -3.15 -4.72 -20.03
N ARG A 44 -2.06 -4.80 -20.78
CA ARG A 44 -2.02 -4.48 -22.22
C ARG A 44 -2.53 -3.06 -22.53
N GLY A 45 -2.26 -2.13 -21.65
CA GLY A 45 -2.70 -0.73 -21.72
C GLY A 45 -3.44 -0.28 -20.48
N LEU A 46 -3.98 0.94 -20.52
CA LEU A 46 -4.54 1.63 -19.35
C LEU A 46 -6.04 1.93 -19.46
N SER A 47 -6.70 1.53 -20.56
CA SER A 47 -8.07 2.00 -20.92
C SER A 47 -9.12 1.68 -19.84
N GLU A 48 -9.04 0.53 -19.21
CA GLU A 48 -9.98 0.08 -18.18
C GLU A 48 -9.36 0.06 -16.77
N LEU A 49 -8.12 0.55 -16.64
CA LEU A 49 -7.38 0.52 -15.40
C LEU A 49 -7.80 1.64 -14.46
N VAL A 50 -7.96 1.33 -13.19
CA VAL A 50 -8.08 2.29 -12.10
C VAL A 50 -7.17 1.86 -10.94
N LEU A 51 -6.59 2.83 -10.25
CA LEU A 51 -5.80 2.58 -9.05
C LEU A 51 -6.62 2.95 -7.82
N VAL A 52 -6.56 2.12 -6.79
CA VAL A 52 -7.23 2.38 -5.51
C VAL A 52 -6.21 2.25 -4.40
N GLY A 53 -5.79 3.39 -3.86
CA GLY A 53 -4.86 3.44 -2.72
C GLY A 53 -5.57 3.16 -1.41
N LEU A 54 -5.05 2.23 -0.62
CA LEU A 54 -5.57 1.94 0.72
C LEU A 54 -5.01 2.95 1.73
N GLU A 55 -5.89 3.46 2.59
CA GLU A 55 -5.47 4.30 3.71
C GLU A 55 -4.76 3.42 4.77
N VAL A 56 -3.66 3.86 5.35
CA VAL A 56 -2.98 5.18 5.30
C VAL A 56 -1.85 5.19 4.26
N GLY A 57 -1.15 4.07 4.04
CA GLY A 57 0.12 4.01 3.32
C GLY A 57 0.01 3.90 1.79
N GLY A 58 -1.09 3.33 1.27
CA GLY A 58 -1.24 3.03 -0.16
C GLY A 58 -1.56 4.23 -1.06
N VAL A 59 -2.21 5.28 -0.51
CA VAL A 59 -2.72 6.41 -1.31
C VAL A 59 -1.61 7.15 -2.05
N HIS A 60 -0.55 7.54 -1.35
CA HIS A 60 0.57 8.25 -1.97
C HIS A 60 1.31 7.39 -3.01
N LEU A 61 1.37 6.06 -2.78
CA LEU A 61 1.97 5.13 -3.74
C LEU A 61 1.10 4.99 -4.99
N ALA A 62 -0.23 4.95 -4.86
CA ALA A 62 -1.16 4.93 -5.99
C ALA A 62 -1.03 6.20 -6.84
N GLN A 63 -0.89 7.37 -6.21
CA GLN A 63 -0.66 8.63 -6.89
C GLN A 63 0.67 8.62 -7.68
N LYS A 64 1.76 8.11 -7.07
CA LYS A 64 3.05 7.99 -7.75
C LYS A 64 3.03 6.99 -8.90
N LEU A 65 2.31 5.88 -8.76
CA LEU A 65 2.11 4.94 -9.87
C LEU A 65 1.33 5.61 -11.01
N ALA A 66 0.27 6.37 -10.72
CA ALA A 66 -0.49 7.10 -11.73
C ALA A 66 0.37 8.15 -12.46
N GLU A 67 1.20 8.92 -11.74
CA GLU A 67 2.17 9.86 -12.31
C GLU A 67 3.15 9.15 -13.27
N ASN A 68 3.70 8.01 -12.86
CA ASN A 68 4.60 7.23 -13.71
C ASN A 68 3.88 6.69 -14.97
N LEU A 69 2.68 6.15 -14.81
CA LEU A 69 1.87 5.64 -15.94
C LEU A 69 1.53 6.76 -16.92
N LEU A 70 1.20 7.95 -16.41
CA LEU A 70 1.00 9.15 -17.26
C LEU A 70 2.27 9.53 -18.02
N GLU A 71 3.45 9.43 -17.38
CA GLU A 71 4.72 9.73 -18.03
C GLU A 71 5.04 8.73 -19.14
N ILE A 72 4.72 7.43 -18.93
CA ILE A 72 5.01 6.34 -19.87
C ILE A 72 4.05 6.39 -21.07
N GLU A 73 2.73 6.42 -20.84
CA GLU A 73 1.70 6.25 -21.89
C GLU A 73 1.01 7.55 -22.31
N LYS A 74 1.27 8.68 -21.63
CA LYS A 74 0.57 9.97 -21.84
C LYS A 74 -0.95 9.87 -21.65
N GLN A 75 -1.40 8.89 -20.88
CA GLN A 75 -2.79 8.63 -20.53
C GLN A 75 -2.99 8.67 -19.03
N ASN A 76 -3.99 9.44 -18.57
CA ASN A 76 -4.35 9.48 -17.15
C ASN A 76 -5.02 8.18 -16.71
N VAL A 77 -4.62 7.66 -15.55
CA VAL A 77 -5.28 6.58 -14.84
C VAL A 77 -6.02 7.16 -13.65
N PRO A 78 -7.34 6.91 -13.49
CA PRO A 78 -8.08 7.39 -12.33
C PRO A 78 -7.53 6.79 -11.04
N VAL A 79 -7.47 7.60 -9.97
CA VAL A 79 -7.05 7.19 -8.64
C VAL A 79 -8.16 7.44 -7.65
N GLY A 80 -8.55 6.41 -6.90
CA GLY A 80 -9.44 6.50 -5.76
C GLY A 80 -8.70 6.20 -4.46
N THR A 81 -9.33 6.55 -3.34
CA THR A 81 -8.86 6.23 -2.00
C THR A 81 -9.89 5.40 -1.25
N LEU A 82 -9.44 4.41 -0.51
CA LEU A 82 -10.32 3.51 0.22
C LEU A 82 -9.84 3.37 1.67
N ASP A 83 -10.68 3.83 2.60
CA ASP A 83 -10.49 3.55 4.03
C ASP A 83 -11.18 2.21 4.37
N VAL A 84 -10.37 1.26 4.79
CA VAL A 84 -10.84 -0.09 5.16
C VAL A 84 -10.98 -0.29 6.67
N ALA A 85 -10.82 0.76 7.45
CA ALA A 85 -10.85 0.68 8.91
C ALA A 85 -12.12 0.01 9.45
N PHE A 86 -13.28 0.30 8.86
CA PHE A 86 -14.58 -0.27 9.24
C PHE A 86 -14.86 -1.69 8.72
N TYR A 87 -14.08 -2.18 7.76
CA TYR A 87 -14.26 -3.51 7.16
C TYR A 87 -13.32 -4.57 7.74
N ARG A 88 -12.44 -4.17 8.66
CA ARG A 88 -11.50 -5.09 9.31
C ARG A 88 -12.17 -5.90 10.40
N ASP A 89 -11.86 -7.18 10.48
CA ASP A 89 -12.38 -8.12 11.49
C ASP A 89 -11.69 -7.99 12.87
N ASP A 90 -10.66 -7.13 13.00
CA ASP A 90 -9.94 -6.83 14.24
C ASP A 90 -10.32 -5.49 14.90
N ILE A 91 -11.45 -4.87 14.48
CA ILE A 91 -11.96 -3.59 15.00
C ILE A 91 -12.15 -3.59 16.53
N GLY A 92 -12.45 -4.75 17.14
CA GLY A 92 -12.62 -4.85 18.60
C GLY A 92 -11.36 -4.73 19.44
N ILE A 93 -10.16 -4.72 18.81
CA ILE A 93 -8.86 -4.78 19.49
C ILE A 93 -8.12 -3.44 19.40
N ARG A 94 -8.43 -2.59 18.42
CA ARG A 94 -7.81 -1.27 18.21
C ARG A 94 -8.88 -0.19 18.08
N GLN A 95 -8.60 0.99 18.63
CA GLN A 95 -9.44 2.17 18.35
C GLN A 95 -9.29 2.52 16.87
N VAL A 96 -10.41 2.44 16.15
CA VAL A 96 -10.48 2.86 14.75
C VAL A 96 -10.66 4.37 14.73
N THR A 97 -9.62 5.10 14.38
CA THR A 97 -9.73 6.51 14.05
C THR A 97 -9.77 6.60 12.52
N PRO A 98 -10.91 7.00 11.90
CA PRO A 98 -10.95 7.25 10.47
C PRO A 98 -9.92 8.34 10.15
N SER A 99 -8.93 8.03 9.32
CA SER A 99 -7.88 9.01 8.99
C SER A 99 -8.30 9.94 7.87
N ASN A 100 -8.93 9.39 6.84
CA ASN A 100 -9.50 10.13 5.71
C ASN A 100 -10.72 9.39 5.15
N PRO A 101 -11.74 10.11 4.66
CA PRO A 101 -12.90 9.45 4.07
C PRO A 101 -12.52 8.73 2.77
N THR A 102 -13.20 7.61 2.51
CA THR A 102 -13.16 6.96 1.18
C THR A 102 -13.60 7.97 0.12
N ASP A 103 -12.79 8.10 -0.94
CA ASP A 103 -13.09 8.92 -2.12
C ASP A 103 -12.93 8.04 -3.37
N MET A 104 -14.08 7.68 -3.97
CA MET A 104 -14.16 6.84 -5.17
C MET A 104 -15.01 7.57 -6.22
N PRO A 105 -14.42 8.53 -6.96
CA PRO A 105 -15.18 9.41 -7.85
C PRO A 105 -15.61 8.74 -9.18
N PHE A 106 -15.51 7.42 -9.27
CA PHE A 106 -15.84 6.62 -10.46
C PHE A 106 -16.47 5.28 -10.09
N ASP A 107 -17.26 4.70 -11.00
CA ASP A 107 -17.80 3.35 -10.89
C ASP A 107 -16.71 2.32 -11.24
N LEU A 108 -16.60 1.27 -10.43
CA LEU A 108 -15.66 0.17 -10.61
C LEU A 108 -16.19 -0.94 -11.54
N THR A 109 -17.45 -0.84 -11.99
CA THR A 109 -18.09 -1.87 -12.81
C THR A 109 -17.32 -2.05 -14.13
N SER A 110 -16.92 -3.30 -14.40
CA SER A 110 -16.13 -3.71 -15.58
C SER A 110 -14.71 -3.13 -15.66
N ARG A 111 -14.24 -2.42 -14.62
CA ARG A 111 -12.86 -1.92 -14.54
C ARG A 111 -11.89 -2.99 -14.06
N ILE A 112 -10.62 -2.81 -14.40
CA ILE A 112 -9.50 -3.51 -13.76
C ILE A 112 -9.02 -2.63 -12.61
N VAL A 113 -9.23 -3.10 -11.39
CA VAL A 113 -8.84 -2.38 -10.17
C VAL A 113 -7.48 -2.87 -9.70
N VAL A 114 -6.51 -1.98 -9.56
CA VAL A 114 -5.27 -2.28 -8.84
C VAL A 114 -5.37 -1.67 -7.45
N LEU A 115 -5.54 -2.52 -6.43
CA LEU A 115 -5.42 -2.13 -5.03
C LEU A 115 -3.95 -1.86 -4.73
N VAL A 116 -3.66 -0.71 -4.12
CA VAL A 116 -2.29 -0.30 -3.80
C VAL A 116 -2.15 -0.15 -2.29
N ASP A 117 -1.16 -0.82 -1.72
CA ASP A 117 -0.84 -0.75 -0.29
C ASP A 117 0.67 -0.61 -0.09
N ASP A 118 1.09 -0.17 1.08
CA ASP A 118 2.51 -0.03 1.42
C ASP A 118 3.14 -1.37 1.83
N VAL A 119 2.50 -2.11 2.75
CA VAL A 119 3.05 -3.32 3.33
C VAL A 119 2.04 -4.46 3.38
N LEU A 120 2.32 -5.52 2.65
CA LEU A 120 1.53 -6.76 2.76
C LEU A 120 2.09 -7.66 3.86
N PHE A 121 1.25 -7.94 4.87
CA PHE A 121 1.55 -8.81 6.01
C PHE A 121 0.62 -10.02 6.04
N THR A 122 -0.40 -10.03 6.88
CA THR A 122 -1.32 -11.15 7.03
C THR A 122 -2.31 -11.30 5.88
N GLY A 123 -2.61 -10.21 5.17
CA GLY A 123 -3.61 -10.13 4.11
C GLY A 123 -4.99 -9.65 4.58
N ARG A 124 -5.18 -9.38 5.89
CA ARG A 124 -6.49 -8.96 6.45
C ARG A 124 -6.95 -7.62 5.90
N THR A 125 -6.06 -6.64 5.75
CA THR A 125 -6.34 -5.34 5.13
C THR A 125 -6.85 -5.52 3.70
N ILE A 126 -6.19 -6.35 2.91
CA ILE A 126 -6.57 -6.60 1.51
C ILE A 126 -7.90 -7.33 1.42
N ARG A 127 -8.17 -8.29 2.30
CA ARG A 127 -9.50 -8.92 2.38
C ARG A 127 -10.58 -7.87 2.65
N ALA A 128 -10.38 -7.01 3.64
CA ALA A 128 -11.30 -5.92 3.96
C ALA A 128 -11.53 -4.98 2.77
N ALA A 129 -10.46 -4.65 2.02
CA ALA A 129 -10.56 -3.85 0.81
C ALA A 129 -11.37 -4.54 -0.30
N MET A 130 -11.18 -5.85 -0.49
CA MET A 130 -11.98 -6.61 -1.46
C MET A 130 -13.47 -6.66 -1.09
N ASP A 131 -13.78 -6.74 0.20
CA ASP A 131 -15.18 -6.67 0.68
C ASP A 131 -15.77 -5.27 0.44
N ALA A 132 -14.98 -4.20 0.69
CA ALA A 132 -15.43 -2.81 0.57
C ALA A 132 -15.62 -2.34 -0.88
N ILE A 133 -14.77 -2.76 -1.83
CA ILE A 133 -14.87 -2.29 -3.22
C ILE A 133 -16.16 -2.73 -3.93
N VAL A 134 -16.85 -3.74 -3.42
CA VAL A 134 -18.13 -4.22 -3.98
C VAL A 134 -19.22 -3.16 -3.89
N ASP A 135 -19.14 -2.25 -2.91
CA ASP A 135 -20.08 -1.13 -2.75
C ASP A 135 -19.93 -0.07 -3.87
N PHE A 136 -18.81 -0.08 -4.59
CA PHE A 136 -18.49 0.88 -5.67
C PHE A 136 -18.62 0.28 -7.07
N GLY A 137 -19.13 -0.94 -7.19
CA GLY A 137 -19.36 -1.60 -8.47
C GLY A 137 -18.80 -3.02 -8.51
N ARG A 138 -18.92 -3.65 -9.68
CA ARG A 138 -18.40 -5.01 -9.92
C ARG A 138 -17.20 -4.98 -10.87
N PRO A 139 -15.97 -4.96 -10.33
CA PRO A 139 -14.76 -4.99 -11.16
C PRO A 139 -14.71 -6.23 -12.07
N ALA A 140 -14.12 -6.08 -13.24
CA ALA A 140 -13.79 -7.21 -14.12
C ALA A 140 -12.63 -8.03 -13.53
N ALA A 141 -11.68 -7.37 -12.88
CA ALA A 141 -10.57 -7.99 -12.18
C ALA A 141 -10.09 -7.09 -11.03
N VAL A 142 -9.52 -7.71 -10.00
CA VAL A 142 -8.83 -7.02 -8.90
C VAL A 142 -7.41 -7.56 -8.85
N GLN A 143 -6.44 -6.66 -8.89
CA GLN A 143 -5.01 -6.93 -8.78
C GLN A 143 -4.48 -6.21 -7.54
N LEU A 144 -3.34 -6.64 -7.03
CA LEU A 144 -2.72 -6.09 -5.82
C LEU A 144 -1.28 -5.64 -6.09
N ALA A 145 -1.00 -4.37 -5.81
CA ALA A 145 0.33 -3.79 -5.83
C ALA A 145 0.76 -3.41 -4.40
N VAL A 146 1.95 -3.84 -3.97
CA VAL A 146 2.48 -3.49 -2.65
C VAL A 146 3.95 -3.08 -2.75
N MET A 147 4.34 -2.07 -1.99
CA MET A 147 5.74 -1.67 -1.95
C MET A 147 6.59 -2.76 -1.29
N ILE A 148 6.12 -3.31 -0.16
CA ILE A 148 6.83 -4.35 0.57
C ILE A 148 5.93 -5.56 0.81
N ASP A 149 6.40 -6.73 0.40
CA ASP A 149 5.87 -8.01 0.85
C ASP A 149 6.78 -8.55 1.95
N ARG A 150 6.28 -8.59 3.20
CA ARG A 150 7.06 -9.04 4.37
C ARG A 150 6.80 -10.48 4.80
N GLY A 151 5.95 -11.21 4.07
CA GLY A 151 5.56 -12.58 4.42
C GLY A 151 4.50 -12.65 5.53
N HIS A 152 4.45 -13.79 6.24
CA HIS A 152 3.54 -14.07 7.38
C HIS A 152 2.05 -14.08 7.04
N ARG A 153 1.68 -14.53 5.84
CA ARG A 153 0.27 -14.64 5.42
C ARG A 153 -0.55 -15.51 6.35
N GLU A 154 -1.75 -15.03 6.66
CA GLU A 154 -2.81 -15.78 7.33
C GLU A 154 -3.98 -16.07 6.37
N LEU A 155 -4.04 -15.37 5.24
CA LEU A 155 -5.00 -15.55 4.16
C LEU A 155 -4.28 -15.89 2.86
N PRO A 156 -4.92 -16.61 1.90
CA PRO A 156 -4.31 -17.00 0.63
C PRO A 156 -4.26 -15.84 -0.37
N ILE A 157 -3.69 -14.70 0.04
CA ILE A 157 -3.57 -13.48 -0.74
C ILE A 157 -2.11 -13.30 -1.17
N ARG A 158 -1.92 -13.06 -2.47
CA ARG A 158 -0.61 -12.76 -3.06
C ARG A 158 -0.70 -11.49 -3.87
N PRO A 159 0.34 -10.64 -3.84
CA PRO A 159 0.38 -9.46 -4.69
C PRO A 159 0.76 -9.86 -6.12
N ASP A 160 0.23 -9.11 -7.09
CA ASP A 160 0.58 -9.21 -8.50
C ASP A 160 1.87 -8.39 -8.79
N TYR A 161 2.01 -7.27 -8.09
CA TYR A 161 3.15 -6.35 -8.24
C TYR A 161 3.79 -6.09 -6.88
N VAL A 162 5.10 -6.25 -6.80
CA VAL A 162 5.85 -6.11 -5.54
C VAL A 162 7.06 -5.21 -5.73
N GLY A 163 7.17 -4.16 -4.94
CA GLY A 163 8.37 -3.33 -4.91
C GLY A 163 9.58 -4.12 -4.44
N LYS A 164 9.48 -4.77 -3.28
CA LYS A 164 10.53 -5.63 -2.74
C LYS A 164 9.96 -6.69 -1.78
N ASN A 165 10.45 -7.94 -1.89
CA ASN A 165 10.21 -8.99 -0.91
C ASN A 165 11.24 -8.84 0.24
N VAL A 166 10.75 -8.76 1.47
CA VAL A 166 11.58 -8.57 2.66
C VAL A 166 11.11 -9.51 3.76
N PRO A 167 11.71 -10.70 3.89
CA PRO A 167 11.42 -11.58 5.02
C PRO A 167 11.74 -10.88 6.33
N THR A 168 10.75 -10.80 7.22
CA THR A 168 10.89 -10.14 8.52
C THR A 168 10.54 -11.10 9.65
N ARG A 169 10.81 -10.71 10.88
CA ARG A 169 10.21 -11.37 12.05
C ARG A 169 8.80 -10.81 12.28
N ARG A 170 7.96 -11.53 13.00
CA ARG A 170 6.58 -11.08 13.30
C ARG A 170 6.53 -9.81 14.15
N ASP A 171 7.48 -9.64 15.04
CA ASP A 171 7.61 -8.49 15.94
C ASP A 171 8.28 -7.26 15.31
N GLU A 172 8.82 -7.40 14.11
CA GLU A 172 9.36 -6.28 13.35
C GLU A 172 8.26 -5.55 12.61
N LEU A 173 8.49 -4.26 12.35
CA LEU A 173 7.62 -3.39 11.57
C LEU A 173 8.39 -2.83 10.38
N VAL A 174 7.66 -2.54 9.32
CA VAL A 174 8.19 -1.87 8.13
C VAL A 174 7.48 -0.53 8.03
N ASP A 175 8.26 0.54 7.95
CA ASP A 175 7.77 1.90 7.70
C ASP A 175 8.13 2.31 6.27
N VAL A 176 7.11 2.63 5.47
CA VAL A 176 7.25 2.99 4.06
C VAL A 176 6.90 4.45 3.88
N THR A 177 7.83 5.19 3.30
CA THR A 177 7.64 6.59 2.94
C THR A 177 8.24 6.86 1.56
N GLU A 178 7.97 8.03 0.98
CA GLU A 178 8.62 8.47 -0.26
C GLU A 178 10.15 8.59 -0.12
N ASN A 179 10.64 8.84 1.10
CA ASN A 179 12.07 9.02 1.39
C ASN A 179 12.80 7.70 1.64
N GLY A 180 12.09 6.59 1.74
CA GLY A 180 12.69 5.27 1.92
C GLY A 180 11.80 4.30 2.69
N VAL A 181 12.35 3.11 2.90
CA VAL A 181 11.73 2.03 3.65
C VAL A 181 12.65 1.62 4.78
N LEU A 182 12.12 1.66 6.00
CA LEU A 182 12.84 1.30 7.22
C LEU A 182 12.26 0.03 7.83
N LEU A 183 13.13 -0.82 8.39
CA LEU A 183 12.77 -1.95 9.23
C LEU A 183 13.10 -1.62 10.67
N GLY A 184 12.19 -1.86 11.59
CA GLY A 184 12.36 -1.55 12.99
C GLY A 184 11.45 -2.36 13.91
N VAL A 185 11.33 -1.90 15.14
CA VAL A 185 10.45 -2.46 16.17
C VAL A 185 9.74 -1.33 16.91
N MET A 186 8.53 -1.62 17.41
CA MET A 186 7.91 -0.75 18.41
C MET A 186 8.56 -0.98 19.78
N LYS A 187 8.80 0.10 20.50
CA LYS A 187 9.11 0.07 21.93
C LYS A 187 8.06 0.89 22.66
N ASP A 188 7.64 0.40 23.81
CA ASP A 188 6.77 1.16 24.68
C ASP A 188 7.38 2.54 24.95
N ALA A 189 6.58 3.58 24.81
CA ALA A 189 6.97 4.89 25.30
C ALA A 189 7.19 4.73 26.82
N LYS A 190 8.44 4.83 27.29
CA LYS A 190 8.68 4.82 28.73
C LYS A 190 7.87 5.94 29.36
N PRO A 191 7.15 5.63 30.48
CA PRO A 191 6.43 6.66 31.21
C PRO A 191 7.36 7.75 31.74
#